data_384262068246e1192d58623d9c5b1d45
#
_entry.id   384262068246e1192d58623d9c5b1d45
#
_cell.length_a   1.000
_cell.length_b   1.000
_cell.length_c   1.000
_cell.angle_alpha   90.00
_cell.angle_beta   90.00
_cell.angle_gamma   90.00
#
_symmetry.space_group_name_H-M   'P 1'
#
loop_
_entity.id
_entity.type
_entity.pdbx_description
1 polymer ?
#
loop_
_entity_poly.entity_id
_entity_poly.type
_entity_poly.pdbx_seq_one_letter_code
_entity_poly.pdbx_strand_id
1 'polypeptide(L)'
;MGFGATILDAEGLRLSPDEKALFRDVDPFGFILFARNIESLDQVRALCAEFREAVGRDCLITIDQEGGRVQRLRPPLARQWLPPLDHAARAGKAAERAMYLRYRLISRELHSLGIDSNCAPLADIAGAGTHEFLKNRCYGAGRDTVVRLSRAVAQAHLDGGVLPVLKHIPGHGRATADSHHGLPRVAADAATLQDSDFAVFRALNDLPLGMTAHLVYEALDSRPATLSPRVMKMIREDIGFGGLVMTDDISMKALSGTPAEIARQALDAGCDVVLLCNASLAERKAAAEAAGGMTAAAQARAERALAARRPPAELDIDRK
;
A
#
# COMPACT_ATOMS: atom_id res chain seq x y z
N MET A 1 -20.39 -6.40 -14.04
CA MET A 1 -19.26 -7.33 -13.94
C MET A 1 -18.42 -6.89 -12.75
N GLY A 2 -17.76 -7.84 -12.04
CA GLY A 2 -16.88 -7.50 -10.92
C GLY A 2 -15.50 -7.07 -11.43
N PHE A 3 -14.71 -6.39 -10.59
CA PHE A 3 -13.33 -6.00 -10.90
C PHE A 3 -12.41 -7.23 -11.01
N GLY A 4 -11.39 -7.16 -11.86
CA GLY A 4 -10.27 -8.09 -11.83
C GLY A 4 -9.49 -7.95 -10.51
N ALA A 5 -9.06 -9.07 -9.94
CA ALA A 5 -8.43 -9.12 -8.62
C ALA A 5 -6.94 -8.72 -8.66
N THR A 6 -6.59 -7.68 -9.42
CA THR A 6 -5.20 -7.20 -9.58
C THR A 6 -5.08 -5.68 -9.48
N ILE A 7 -3.92 -5.23 -9.03
CA ILE A 7 -3.38 -3.87 -9.22
C ILE A 7 -2.10 -4.04 -10.03
N LEU A 8 -2.03 -3.37 -11.18
CA LEU A 8 -0.94 -3.50 -12.15
C LEU A 8 -0.21 -2.17 -12.34
N ASP A 9 0.94 -2.20 -12.98
CA ASP A 9 1.70 -1.02 -13.37
C ASP A 9 1.78 -0.85 -14.89
N ALA A 10 2.25 0.31 -15.36
CA ALA A 10 2.61 0.54 -16.74
C ALA A 10 4.12 0.40 -16.96
N GLU A 11 4.48 0.02 -18.17
CA GLU A 11 5.88 -0.15 -18.58
C GLU A 11 6.62 1.17 -18.69
N GLY A 12 5.95 2.21 -19.19
CA GLY A 12 6.55 3.50 -19.51
C GLY A 12 5.69 4.71 -19.12
N LEU A 13 5.94 5.81 -19.85
CA LEU A 13 5.29 7.11 -19.62
C LEU A 13 3.86 7.20 -20.19
N ARG A 14 3.51 6.30 -21.09
CA ARG A 14 2.20 6.18 -21.74
C ARG A 14 1.88 4.71 -21.93
N LEU A 15 0.59 4.37 -22.00
CA LEU A 15 0.17 3.01 -22.30
C LEU A 15 0.41 2.64 -23.76
N SER A 16 1.06 1.50 -23.98
CA SER A 16 1.13 0.88 -25.30
C SER A 16 -0.24 0.36 -25.76
N PRO A 17 -0.47 0.14 -27.06
CA PRO A 17 -1.70 -0.50 -27.53
C PRO A 17 -1.97 -1.87 -26.89
N ASP A 18 -0.92 -2.64 -26.65
CA ASP A 18 -1.02 -3.98 -26.03
C ASP A 18 -1.39 -3.90 -24.55
N GLU A 19 -0.84 -2.92 -23.80
CA GLU A 19 -1.25 -2.66 -22.42
C GLU A 19 -2.72 -2.21 -22.35
N LYS A 20 -3.15 -1.32 -23.25
CA LYS A 20 -4.57 -0.89 -23.32
C LYS A 20 -5.51 -2.06 -23.60
N ALA A 21 -5.12 -2.96 -24.49
CA ALA A 21 -5.88 -4.18 -24.79
C ALA A 21 -5.95 -5.09 -23.57
N LEU A 22 -4.79 -5.41 -22.95
CA LEU A 22 -4.73 -6.23 -21.76
C LEU A 22 -5.60 -5.66 -20.63
N PHE A 23 -5.45 -4.38 -20.30
CA PHE A 23 -6.17 -3.77 -19.18
C PHE A 23 -7.68 -3.72 -19.41
N ARG A 24 -8.12 -3.56 -20.65
CA ARG A 24 -9.55 -3.68 -21.01
C ARG A 24 -10.08 -5.09 -20.78
N ASP A 25 -9.28 -6.11 -21.13
CA ASP A 25 -9.69 -7.51 -21.08
C ASP A 25 -9.75 -8.03 -19.64
N VAL A 26 -8.77 -7.65 -18.79
CA VAL A 26 -8.66 -8.16 -17.41
C VAL A 26 -9.30 -7.26 -16.36
N ASP A 27 -9.67 -6.03 -16.72
CA ASP A 27 -10.30 -5.00 -15.87
C ASP A 27 -9.70 -4.92 -14.44
N PRO A 28 -8.38 -4.65 -14.28
CA PRO A 28 -7.74 -4.66 -12.97
C PRO A 28 -8.42 -3.65 -12.03
N PHE A 29 -8.52 -3.97 -10.73
CA PHE A 29 -9.08 -3.07 -9.72
C PHE A 29 -8.44 -1.69 -9.75
N GLY A 30 -7.13 -1.63 -9.94
CA GLY A 30 -6.41 -0.37 -9.96
C GLY A 30 -5.01 -0.48 -10.59
N PHE A 31 -4.30 0.63 -10.50
CA PHE A 31 -2.93 0.76 -11.02
C PHE A 31 -2.00 1.39 -9.99
N ILE A 32 -0.69 1.14 -10.13
CA ILE A 32 0.36 1.75 -9.31
C ILE A 32 1.39 2.43 -10.20
N LEU A 33 1.86 3.62 -9.78
CA LEU A 33 2.88 4.39 -10.48
C LEU A 33 4.24 4.28 -9.80
N PHE A 34 5.29 4.19 -10.61
CA PHE A 34 6.69 4.23 -10.21
C PHE A 34 7.43 5.43 -10.83
N ALA A 35 8.68 5.64 -10.40
CA ALA A 35 9.50 6.74 -10.92
C ALA A 35 9.66 6.69 -12.47
N ARG A 36 9.71 5.49 -13.07
CA ARG A 36 9.78 5.32 -14.53
C ARG A 36 8.55 5.83 -15.29
N ASN A 37 7.42 6.00 -14.59
CA ASN A 37 6.17 6.50 -15.16
C ASN A 37 6.03 8.02 -15.05
N ILE A 38 7.09 8.73 -14.61
CA ILE A 38 7.02 10.15 -14.26
C ILE A 38 8.10 10.93 -15.00
N GLU A 39 7.68 11.84 -15.89
CA GLU A 39 8.54 12.77 -16.61
C GLU A 39 8.11 14.23 -16.37
N SER A 40 6.80 14.49 -16.42
CA SER A 40 6.22 15.81 -16.16
C SER A 40 4.84 15.67 -15.52
N LEU A 41 4.33 16.74 -14.89
CA LEU A 41 3.01 16.70 -14.26
C LEU A 41 1.88 16.46 -15.28
N ASP A 42 1.99 17.05 -16.47
CA ASP A 42 0.98 16.87 -17.53
C ASP A 42 1.02 15.46 -18.12
N GLN A 43 2.23 14.88 -18.27
CA GLN A 43 2.37 13.51 -18.73
C GLN A 43 1.76 12.53 -17.70
N VAL A 44 1.97 12.72 -16.38
CA VAL A 44 1.37 11.88 -15.34
C VAL A 44 -0.16 11.96 -15.35
N ARG A 45 -0.73 13.17 -15.52
CA ARG A 45 -2.19 13.34 -15.67
C ARG A 45 -2.72 12.57 -16.88
N ALA A 46 -2.01 12.66 -17.99
CA ALA A 46 -2.38 11.94 -19.22
C ALA A 46 -2.32 10.41 -19.02
N LEU A 47 -1.29 9.89 -18.35
CA LEU A 47 -1.20 8.46 -18.04
C LEU A 47 -2.32 8.01 -17.10
N CYS A 48 -2.65 8.79 -16.06
CA CYS A 48 -3.78 8.49 -15.16
C CYS A 48 -5.12 8.47 -15.93
N ALA A 49 -5.30 9.37 -16.88
CA ALA A 49 -6.49 9.37 -17.74
C ALA A 49 -6.53 8.13 -18.66
N GLU A 50 -5.40 7.74 -19.27
CA GLU A 50 -5.30 6.54 -20.10
C GLU A 50 -5.63 5.25 -19.35
N PHE A 51 -5.23 5.11 -18.07
CA PHE A 51 -5.62 3.97 -17.25
C PHE A 51 -7.15 3.88 -17.10
N ARG A 52 -7.80 4.99 -16.75
CA ARG A 52 -9.26 5.05 -16.60
C ARG A 52 -10.00 4.80 -17.91
N GLU A 53 -9.48 5.35 -19.00
CA GLU A 53 -10.01 5.11 -20.35
C GLU A 53 -9.90 3.63 -20.74
N ALA A 54 -8.75 2.99 -20.48
CA ALA A 54 -8.51 1.60 -20.83
C ALA A 54 -9.51 0.65 -20.15
N VAL A 55 -9.86 0.88 -18.88
CA VAL A 55 -10.82 0.07 -18.13
C VAL A 55 -12.26 0.61 -18.18
N GLY A 56 -12.48 1.79 -18.79
CA GLY A 56 -13.81 2.41 -18.93
C GLY A 56 -14.47 2.84 -17.62
N ARG A 57 -13.71 3.05 -16.54
CA ARG A 57 -14.21 3.45 -15.22
C ARG A 57 -13.21 4.26 -14.42
N ASP A 58 -13.66 4.91 -13.34
CA ASP A 58 -12.81 5.62 -12.39
C ASP A 58 -12.10 4.63 -11.44
N CYS A 59 -11.06 3.94 -11.94
CA CYS A 59 -10.28 2.97 -11.21
C CYS A 59 -9.35 3.62 -10.18
N LEU A 60 -8.89 2.83 -9.19
CA LEU A 60 -7.89 3.25 -8.20
C LEU A 60 -6.54 3.48 -8.89
N ILE A 61 -5.87 4.59 -8.59
CA ILE A 61 -4.47 4.82 -8.97
C ILE A 61 -3.67 5.15 -7.72
N THR A 62 -2.72 4.30 -7.39
CA THR A 62 -1.89 4.42 -6.19
C THR A 62 -0.43 4.71 -6.50
N ILE A 63 0.33 5.11 -5.48
CA ILE A 63 1.76 5.42 -5.57
C ILE A 63 2.43 5.22 -4.21
N ASP A 64 3.74 5.01 -4.18
CA ASP A 64 4.55 5.11 -2.96
C ASP A 64 5.10 6.52 -2.79
N GLN A 65 4.42 7.37 -2.06
CA GLN A 65 4.84 8.73 -1.74
C GLN A 65 4.96 8.91 -0.23
N GLU A 66 5.86 8.15 0.41
CA GLU A 66 6.12 8.21 1.85
C GLU A 66 6.98 9.42 2.23
N GLY A 67 7.94 9.74 1.36
CA GLY A 67 9.03 10.67 1.58
C GLY A 67 10.37 9.95 1.86
N GLY A 68 11.44 10.72 2.00
CA GLY A 68 12.78 10.16 2.09
C GLY A 68 13.16 9.39 0.83
N ARG A 69 13.63 8.15 1.00
CA ARG A 69 14.01 7.30 -0.12
C ARG A 69 12.81 6.68 -0.87
N VAL A 70 11.67 6.49 -0.19
CA VAL A 70 10.44 5.98 -0.80
C VAL A 70 9.53 7.14 -1.18
N GLN A 71 9.88 7.74 -2.29
CA GLN A 71 9.20 8.88 -2.86
C GLN A 71 9.39 8.83 -4.38
N ARG A 72 8.29 8.74 -5.15
CA ARG A 72 8.35 8.62 -6.61
C ARG A 72 8.35 9.98 -7.29
N LEU A 73 7.43 10.86 -6.90
CA LEU A 73 7.42 12.26 -7.31
C LEU A 73 8.49 13.03 -6.52
N ARG A 74 9.43 13.65 -7.24
CA ARG A 74 10.60 14.34 -6.67
C ARG A 74 10.78 15.74 -7.25
N PRO A 75 11.60 16.61 -6.67
CA PRO A 75 11.97 17.88 -7.29
C PRO A 75 12.50 17.71 -8.73
N PRO A 76 12.16 18.60 -9.66
CA PRO A 76 11.38 19.83 -9.43
C PRO A 76 9.86 19.63 -9.44
N LEU A 77 9.34 18.43 -9.70
CA LEU A 77 7.91 18.16 -9.89
C LEU A 77 7.11 18.17 -8.59
N ALA A 78 7.74 17.80 -7.47
CA ALA A 78 7.14 17.75 -6.15
C ALA A 78 8.17 18.11 -5.06
N ARG A 79 7.70 18.31 -3.83
CA ARG A 79 8.56 18.63 -2.69
C ARG A 79 9.43 17.44 -2.31
N GLN A 80 10.68 17.70 -1.90
CA GLN A 80 11.50 16.71 -1.22
C GLN A 80 11.10 16.63 0.25
N TRP A 81 10.74 15.44 0.70
CA TRP A 81 10.39 15.18 2.09
C TRP A 81 11.50 14.43 2.83
N LEU A 82 11.70 14.76 4.10
CA LEU A 82 12.55 13.97 4.99
C LEU A 82 11.99 12.55 5.14
N PRO A 83 12.82 11.55 5.52
CA PRO A 83 12.31 10.27 5.99
C PRO A 83 11.26 10.48 7.10
N PRO A 84 10.18 9.69 7.15
CA PRO A 84 9.11 9.89 8.12
C PRO A 84 9.57 9.90 9.58
N LEU A 85 10.46 8.98 9.97
CA LEU A 85 10.98 8.92 11.34
C LEU A 85 11.72 10.21 11.71
N ASP A 86 12.59 10.71 10.82
CA ASP A 86 13.34 11.93 11.05
C ASP A 86 12.43 13.15 11.12
N HIS A 87 11.39 13.19 10.27
CA HIS A 87 10.39 14.25 10.28
C HIS A 87 9.63 14.29 11.59
N ALA A 88 9.15 13.13 12.07
CA ALA A 88 8.43 13.00 13.33
C ALA A 88 9.33 13.37 14.53
N ALA A 89 10.57 12.88 14.55
CA ALA A 89 11.55 13.19 15.60
C ALA A 89 11.87 14.69 15.65
N ARG A 90 12.08 15.33 14.50
CA ARG A 90 12.34 16.78 14.39
C ARG A 90 11.16 17.63 14.87
N ALA A 91 9.93 17.19 14.61
CA ALA A 91 8.73 17.89 15.05
C ALA A 91 8.43 17.73 16.56
N GLY A 92 8.98 16.71 17.21
CA GLY A 92 8.85 16.49 18.65
C GLY A 92 7.38 16.42 19.09
N LYS A 93 6.99 17.29 20.01
CA LYS A 93 5.60 17.35 20.54
C LYS A 93 4.56 17.71 19.46
N ALA A 94 4.97 18.37 18.38
CA ALA A 94 4.10 18.72 17.26
C ALA A 94 4.05 17.63 16.16
N ALA A 95 4.62 16.45 16.38
CA ALA A 95 4.77 15.41 15.36
C ALA A 95 3.45 15.01 14.71
N GLU A 96 2.36 14.91 15.47
CA GLU A 96 1.03 14.57 14.94
C GLU A 96 0.55 15.62 13.93
N ARG A 97 0.57 16.88 14.32
CA ARG A 97 0.19 17.99 13.43
C ARG A 97 1.12 18.10 12.23
N ALA A 98 2.42 17.96 12.43
CA ALA A 98 3.41 18.01 11.37
C ALA A 98 3.21 16.89 10.34
N MET A 99 2.93 15.64 10.78
CA MET A 99 2.62 14.52 9.93
C MET A 99 1.30 14.72 9.19
N TYR A 100 0.26 15.22 9.86
CA TYR A 100 -1.00 15.54 9.21
C TYR A 100 -0.80 16.58 8.09
N LEU A 101 -0.16 17.71 8.36
CA LEU A 101 0.09 18.77 7.37
C LEU A 101 0.96 18.27 6.20
N ARG A 102 2.00 17.50 6.50
CA ARG A 102 2.85 16.88 5.48
C ARG A 102 2.02 16.06 4.49
N TYR A 103 1.19 15.15 5.00
CA TYR A 103 0.42 14.27 4.14
C TYR A 103 -0.79 14.95 3.50
N ARG A 104 -1.30 16.05 4.05
CA ARG A 104 -2.23 16.94 3.36
C ARG A 104 -1.60 17.59 2.12
N LEU A 105 -0.34 18.04 2.23
CA LEU A 105 0.40 18.59 1.09
C LEU A 105 0.72 17.51 0.04
N ILE A 106 1.14 16.32 0.48
CA ILE A 106 1.34 15.16 -0.42
C ILE A 106 0.03 14.83 -1.14
N SER A 107 -1.09 14.71 -0.42
CA SER A 107 -2.39 14.42 -1.02
C SER A 107 -2.80 15.46 -2.06
N ARG A 108 -2.55 16.74 -1.80
CA ARG A 108 -2.82 17.81 -2.75
C ARG A 108 -2.01 17.65 -4.04
N GLU A 109 -0.71 17.32 -3.93
CA GLU A 109 0.15 17.04 -5.07
C GLU A 109 -0.39 15.82 -5.86
N LEU A 110 -0.67 14.70 -5.20
CA LEU A 110 -1.18 13.47 -5.81
C LEU A 110 -2.54 13.66 -6.48
N HIS A 111 -3.50 14.22 -5.76
CA HIS A 111 -4.87 14.43 -6.25
C HIS A 111 -4.89 15.32 -7.50
N SER A 112 -4.02 16.35 -7.56
CA SER A 112 -3.90 17.24 -8.73
C SER A 112 -3.42 16.53 -10.00
N LEU A 113 -2.87 15.33 -9.88
CA LEU A 113 -2.37 14.48 -10.98
C LEU A 113 -3.35 13.34 -11.32
N GLY A 114 -4.47 13.23 -10.61
CA GLY A 114 -5.40 12.14 -10.77
C GLY A 114 -4.99 10.85 -10.04
N ILE A 115 -4.03 10.93 -9.11
CA ILE A 115 -3.63 9.84 -8.21
C ILE A 115 -4.48 9.95 -6.95
N ASP A 116 -5.26 8.93 -6.66
CA ASP A 116 -6.29 8.93 -5.61
C ASP A 116 -6.06 7.91 -4.49
N SER A 117 -4.85 7.31 -4.46
CA SER A 117 -4.40 6.47 -3.34
C SER A 117 -2.89 6.62 -3.11
N ASN A 118 -2.45 6.41 -1.87
CA ASN A 118 -1.04 6.39 -1.50
C ASN A 118 -0.75 5.22 -0.56
N CYS A 119 0.35 4.50 -0.79
CA CYS A 119 0.82 3.41 0.06
C CYS A 119 1.43 3.95 1.37
N ALA A 120 0.59 4.60 2.15
CA ALA A 120 0.81 5.13 3.50
C ALA A 120 -0.54 5.21 4.24
N PRO A 121 -0.58 5.08 5.57
CA PRO A 121 0.51 5.11 6.54
C PRO A 121 1.30 3.80 6.63
N LEU A 122 2.60 3.94 7.01
CA LEU A 122 3.44 2.82 7.40
C LEU A 122 3.36 2.65 8.93
N ALA A 123 2.65 1.62 9.35
CA ALA A 123 2.32 1.38 10.76
C ALA A 123 3.24 0.33 11.43
N ASP A 124 4.40 0.07 10.83
CA ASP A 124 5.43 -0.79 11.39
C ASP A 124 6.16 -0.08 12.54
N ILE A 125 6.49 -0.81 13.60
CA ILE A 125 7.20 -0.27 14.78
C ILE A 125 8.72 -0.36 14.53
N ALA A 126 9.43 0.76 14.67
CA ALA A 126 10.90 0.81 14.59
C ALA A 126 11.52 0.25 15.88
N GLY A 127 11.77 -1.04 15.95
CA GLY A 127 12.51 -1.67 17.05
C GLY A 127 14.03 -1.51 16.92
N ALA A 128 14.77 -1.94 17.94
CA ALA A 128 16.24 -1.92 17.93
C ALA A 128 16.82 -2.81 16.80
N GLY A 129 16.14 -3.92 16.47
CA GLY A 129 16.56 -4.86 15.43
C GLY A 129 15.93 -4.60 14.06
N THR A 130 15.13 -3.57 13.90
CA THR A 130 14.50 -3.25 12.62
C THR A 130 15.56 -2.97 11.56
N HIS A 131 15.45 -3.66 10.43
CA HIS A 131 16.39 -3.51 9.33
C HIS A 131 16.44 -2.04 8.84
N GLU A 132 17.63 -1.53 8.53
CA GLU A 132 17.85 -0.12 8.13
C GLU A 132 17.01 0.28 6.92
N PHE A 133 16.70 -0.69 6.03
CA PHE A 133 15.77 -0.50 4.91
C PHE A 133 14.39 -0.02 5.36
N LEU A 134 13.89 -0.45 6.51
CA LEU A 134 12.55 -0.12 7.00
C LEU A 134 12.56 1.00 8.04
N LYS A 135 13.60 1.06 8.86
CA LYS A 135 13.67 1.82 10.10
C LYS A 135 13.29 3.29 9.96
N ASN A 136 13.89 4.02 9.01
CA ASN A 136 13.62 5.45 8.83
C ASN A 136 12.29 5.75 8.11
N ARG A 137 11.61 4.72 7.58
CA ARG A 137 10.25 4.81 7.03
C ARG A 137 9.18 4.76 8.11
N CYS A 138 9.47 4.14 9.27
CA CYS A 138 8.55 4.04 10.41
C CYS A 138 8.24 5.41 11.02
N TYR A 139 7.18 5.48 11.83
CA TYR A 139 6.77 6.72 12.48
C TYR A 139 7.24 6.82 13.94
N GLY A 140 7.76 5.75 14.50
CA GLY A 140 8.28 5.70 15.87
C GLY A 140 8.63 4.31 16.34
N ALA A 141 9.21 4.23 17.55
CA ALA A 141 9.62 2.99 18.20
C ALA A 141 8.59 2.45 19.21
N GLY A 142 7.51 3.16 19.45
CA GLY A 142 6.48 2.76 20.40
C GLY A 142 5.10 2.66 19.76
N ARG A 143 4.34 1.64 20.15
CA ARG A 143 2.99 1.35 19.68
C ARG A 143 2.09 2.58 19.62
N ASP A 144 1.93 3.28 20.73
CA ASP A 144 0.98 4.40 20.84
C ASP A 144 1.39 5.58 19.96
N THR A 145 2.68 5.83 19.78
CA THR A 145 3.20 6.83 18.85
C THR A 145 2.89 6.45 17.41
N VAL A 146 3.15 5.19 17.03
CA VAL A 146 2.88 4.71 15.67
C VAL A 146 1.38 4.77 15.36
N VAL A 147 0.51 4.33 16.28
CA VAL A 147 -0.95 4.42 16.11
C VAL A 147 -1.39 5.86 15.89
N ARG A 148 -0.97 6.78 16.77
CA ARG A 148 -1.35 8.19 16.72
C ARG A 148 -0.90 8.87 15.42
N LEU A 149 0.36 8.67 15.02
CA LEU A 149 0.88 9.28 13.81
C LEU A 149 0.31 8.64 12.54
N SER A 150 0.09 7.31 12.53
CA SER A 150 -0.59 6.63 11.43
C SER A 150 -2.03 7.10 11.25
N ARG A 151 -2.75 7.32 12.34
CA ARG A 151 -4.11 7.89 12.30
C ARG A 151 -4.10 9.31 11.70
N ALA A 152 -3.17 10.15 12.12
CA ALA A 152 -3.02 11.51 11.58
C ALA A 152 -2.70 11.49 10.07
N VAL A 153 -1.83 10.59 9.62
CA VAL A 153 -1.49 10.39 8.20
C VAL A 153 -2.70 9.90 7.40
N ALA A 154 -3.40 8.87 7.89
CA ALA A 154 -4.60 8.35 7.23
C ALA A 154 -5.70 9.42 7.10
N GLN A 155 -5.94 10.17 8.18
CA GLN A 155 -6.91 11.27 8.16
C GLN A 155 -6.50 12.38 7.18
N ALA A 156 -5.21 12.72 7.13
CA ALA A 156 -4.69 13.70 6.18
C ALA A 156 -4.93 13.28 4.72
N HIS A 157 -4.76 11.99 4.41
CA HIS A 157 -5.05 11.47 3.08
C HIS A 157 -6.55 11.56 2.76
N LEU A 158 -7.41 11.07 3.65
CA LEU A 158 -8.87 11.14 3.46
C LEU A 158 -9.36 12.58 3.28
N ASP A 159 -8.88 13.52 4.10
CA ASP A 159 -9.21 14.95 3.98
C ASP A 159 -8.60 15.58 2.71
N GLY A 160 -7.59 14.94 2.12
CA GLY A 160 -6.94 15.34 0.88
C GLY A 160 -7.52 14.70 -0.38
N GLY A 161 -8.59 13.90 -0.27
CA GLY A 161 -9.20 13.19 -1.39
C GLY A 161 -8.38 12.00 -1.90
N VAL A 162 -7.49 11.46 -1.05
CA VAL A 162 -6.59 10.34 -1.37
C VAL A 162 -6.87 9.19 -0.39
N LEU A 163 -7.02 7.97 -0.89
CA LEU A 163 -7.23 6.80 -0.04
C LEU A 163 -5.91 6.34 0.59
N PRO A 164 -5.84 6.20 1.92
CA PRO A 164 -4.67 5.63 2.60
C PRO A 164 -4.61 4.12 2.44
N VAL A 165 -3.40 3.58 2.25
CA VAL A 165 -3.11 2.15 2.31
C VAL A 165 -2.27 1.87 3.55
N LEU A 166 -2.86 1.21 4.55
CA LEU A 166 -2.19 0.80 5.78
C LEU A 166 -1.21 -0.33 5.52
N LYS A 167 0.08 -0.17 5.89
CA LYS A 167 1.11 -1.18 5.64
C LYS A 167 2.13 -1.31 6.76
N HIS A 168 2.76 -2.47 6.88
CA HIS A 168 2.56 -3.73 6.16
C HIS A 168 1.93 -4.73 7.13
N ILE A 169 0.66 -5.05 6.92
CA ILE A 169 -0.15 -5.88 7.84
C ILE A 169 0.38 -7.33 7.86
N PRO A 170 0.55 -7.92 9.06
CA PRO A 170 0.22 -7.47 10.41
C PRO A 170 1.40 -6.84 11.17
N GLY A 171 2.49 -6.43 10.50
CA GLY A 171 3.63 -5.69 11.07
C GLY A 171 4.98 -6.20 10.58
N HIS A 172 5.76 -5.36 9.92
CA HIS A 172 7.06 -5.69 9.32
C HIS A 172 8.25 -5.25 10.22
N GLY A 173 7.99 -4.49 11.30
CA GLY A 173 9.01 -3.81 12.08
C GLY A 173 10.05 -4.70 12.75
N ARG A 174 9.73 -5.99 13.00
CA ARG A 174 10.67 -6.96 13.58
C ARG A 174 11.54 -7.69 12.56
N ALA A 175 11.33 -7.48 11.27
CA ALA A 175 12.15 -8.11 10.24
C ALA A 175 13.60 -7.61 10.31
N THR A 176 14.53 -8.55 10.39
CA THR A 176 15.97 -8.29 10.41
C THR A 176 16.62 -8.38 9.03
N ALA A 177 15.83 -8.73 8.00
CA ALA A 177 16.25 -8.83 6.61
C ALA A 177 15.31 -8.00 5.71
N ASP A 178 15.81 -7.64 4.52
CA ASP A 178 15.05 -6.92 3.51
C ASP A 178 14.28 -7.91 2.62
N SER A 179 12.95 -7.79 2.57
CA SER A 179 12.06 -8.61 1.75
C SER A 179 12.30 -8.48 0.23
N HIS A 180 13.01 -7.44 -0.22
CA HIS A 180 13.47 -7.34 -1.61
C HIS A 180 14.61 -8.31 -1.95
N HIS A 181 15.32 -8.83 -0.95
CA HIS A 181 16.47 -9.71 -1.15
C HIS A 181 16.23 -11.15 -0.69
N GLY A 182 15.23 -11.40 0.12
CA GLY A 182 14.88 -12.73 0.63
C GLY A 182 13.66 -12.70 1.55
N LEU A 183 13.25 -13.85 2.03
CA LEU A 183 12.08 -13.99 2.91
C LEU A 183 12.47 -13.74 4.38
N PRO A 184 12.08 -12.59 4.99
CA PRO A 184 12.36 -12.32 6.38
C PRO A 184 11.57 -13.26 7.31
N ARG A 185 12.14 -13.54 8.49
CA ARG A 185 11.50 -14.36 9.52
C ARG A 185 11.46 -13.59 10.84
N VAL A 186 10.35 -13.72 11.55
CA VAL A 186 10.13 -13.12 12.86
C VAL A 186 9.92 -14.23 13.89
N ALA A 187 10.87 -14.37 14.82
CA ALA A 187 10.88 -15.40 15.86
C ALA A 187 10.17 -14.98 17.15
N ALA A 188 9.60 -13.77 17.22
CA ALA A 188 8.84 -13.32 18.39
C ALA A 188 7.64 -14.24 18.65
N ASP A 189 7.37 -14.49 19.93
CA ASP A 189 6.21 -15.29 20.34
C ASP A 189 4.88 -14.58 20.04
N ALA A 190 3.79 -15.35 20.00
CA ALA A 190 2.48 -14.86 19.62
C ALA A 190 1.94 -13.78 20.59
N ALA A 191 2.21 -13.89 21.89
CA ALA A 191 1.75 -12.92 22.89
C ALA A 191 2.44 -11.56 22.67
N THR A 192 3.75 -11.56 22.47
CA THR A 192 4.53 -10.36 22.14
C THR A 192 4.00 -9.68 20.86
N LEU A 193 3.71 -10.46 19.81
CA LEU A 193 3.16 -9.92 18.55
C LEU A 193 1.76 -9.32 18.75
N GLN A 194 0.90 -9.99 19.54
CA GLN A 194 -0.46 -9.53 19.83
C GLN A 194 -0.48 -8.21 20.60
N ASP A 195 0.43 -8.04 21.57
CA ASP A 195 0.48 -6.86 22.44
C ASP A 195 1.21 -5.67 21.81
N SER A 196 2.00 -5.89 20.75
CA SER A 196 2.80 -4.85 20.10
C SER A 196 2.38 -4.64 18.65
N ASP A 197 2.96 -5.41 17.72
CA ASP A 197 2.84 -5.19 16.29
C ASP A 197 1.36 -5.29 15.82
N PHE A 198 0.67 -6.37 16.18
CA PHE A 198 -0.73 -6.58 15.76
C PHE A 198 -1.69 -5.59 16.42
N ALA A 199 -1.38 -5.12 17.64
CA ALA A 199 -2.19 -4.13 18.33
C ALA A 199 -2.23 -2.78 17.57
N VAL A 200 -1.16 -2.41 16.86
CA VAL A 200 -1.15 -1.21 16.01
C VAL A 200 -2.19 -1.33 14.90
N PHE A 201 -2.17 -2.45 14.19
CA PHE A 201 -3.10 -2.69 13.08
C PHE A 201 -4.55 -2.86 13.56
N ARG A 202 -4.74 -3.42 14.76
CA ARG A 202 -6.07 -3.49 15.41
C ARG A 202 -6.63 -2.09 15.70
N ALA A 203 -5.79 -1.16 16.14
CA ALA A 203 -6.20 0.23 16.39
C ALA A 203 -6.49 1.03 15.10
N LEU A 204 -6.13 0.49 13.92
CA LEU A 204 -6.27 1.11 12.60
C LEU A 204 -7.12 0.25 11.63
N ASN A 205 -7.89 -0.70 12.15
CA ASN A 205 -8.60 -1.72 11.37
C ASN A 205 -9.80 -1.21 10.57
N ASP A 206 -10.19 0.04 10.80
CA ASP A 206 -11.27 0.76 10.10
C ASP A 206 -10.82 1.45 8.80
N LEU A 207 -9.51 1.42 8.49
CA LEU A 207 -8.99 2.04 7.28
C LEU A 207 -9.44 1.29 6.00
N PRO A 208 -9.65 2.00 4.88
CA PRO A 208 -10.28 1.43 3.70
C PRO A 208 -9.42 0.40 2.96
N LEU A 209 -8.11 0.57 2.97
CA LEU A 209 -7.16 -0.26 2.24
C LEU A 209 -6.01 -0.70 3.16
N GLY A 210 -5.53 -1.92 2.99
CA GLY A 210 -4.36 -2.44 3.68
C GLY A 210 -3.49 -3.29 2.76
N MET A 211 -2.19 -3.32 3.03
CA MET A 211 -1.20 -4.08 2.28
C MET A 211 -0.51 -5.08 3.20
N THR A 212 -0.37 -6.33 2.76
CA THR A 212 0.26 -7.39 3.55
C THR A 212 1.79 -7.28 3.58
N ALA A 213 2.40 -7.92 4.58
CA ALA A 213 3.85 -8.08 4.68
C ALA A 213 4.33 -9.42 4.09
N HIS A 214 5.40 -9.41 3.30
CA HIS A 214 6.06 -10.63 2.81
C HIS A 214 7.10 -11.13 3.83
N LEU A 215 6.64 -11.72 4.93
CA LEU A 215 7.49 -12.30 5.97
C LEU A 215 6.82 -13.47 6.67
N VAL A 216 7.61 -14.31 7.34
CA VAL A 216 7.15 -15.44 8.13
C VAL A 216 7.12 -15.07 9.60
N TYR A 217 5.98 -15.26 10.25
CA TYR A 217 5.87 -15.26 11.71
C TYR A 217 5.95 -16.69 12.23
N GLU A 218 7.10 -17.10 12.72
CA GLU A 218 7.37 -18.51 13.12
C GLU A 218 6.38 -19.04 14.17
N ALA A 219 5.87 -18.16 15.03
CA ALA A 219 4.85 -18.51 16.01
C ALA A 219 3.46 -18.80 15.42
N LEU A 220 3.21 -18.41 14.15
CA LEU A 220 1.91 -18.53 13.49
C LEU A 220 1.88 -19.55 12.36
N ASP A 221 2.77 -19.42 11.38
CA ASP A 221 2.81 -20.29 10.21
C ASP A 221 4.24 -20.35 9.64
N SER A 222 4.55 -21.42 8.92
CA SER A 222 5.81 -21.55 8.18
C SER A 222 5.81 -20.81 6.83
N ARG A 223 4.62 -20.43 6.34
CA ARG A 223 4.41 -19.68 5.10
C ARG A 223 4.52 -18.17 5.31
N PRO A 224 4.90 -17.39 4.28
CA PRO A 224 4.79 -15.94 4.32
C PRO A 224 3.37 -15.48 4.67
N ALA A 225 3.23 -14.41 5.42
CA ALA A 225 1.93 -13.87 5.85
C ALA A 225 0.94 -13.68 4.67
N THR A 226 1.43 -13.15 3.54
CA THR A 226 0.65 -12.96 2.31
C THR A 226 0.08 -14.27 1.74
N LEU A 227 0.77 -15.40 1.93
CA LEU A 227 0.38 -16.72 1.40
C LEU A 227 -0.18 -17.67 2.47
N SER A 228 -0.42 -17.18 3.70
CA SER A 228 -0.89 -17.97 4.83
C SER A 228 -2.38 -17.74 5.11
N PRO A 229 -3.26 -18.72 4.83
CA PRO A 229 -4.67 -18.65 5.25
C PRO A 229 -4.83 -18.43 6.75
N ARG A 230 -3.91 -18.97 7.57
CA ARG A 230 -3.93 -18.79 9.02
C ARG A 230 -3.70 -17.34 9.42
N VAL A 231 -2.70 -16.69 8.81
CA VAL A 231 -2.40 -15.28 9.08
C VAL A 231 -3.49 -14.38 8.51
N MET A 232 -3.99 -14.66 7.31
CA MET A 232 -5.09 -13.90 6.72
C MET A 232 -6.38 -14.00 7.55
N LYS A 233 -6.68 -15.18 8.09
CA LYS A 233 -7.80 -15.36 9.03
C LYS A 233 -7.59 -14.50 10.29
N MET A 234 -6.41 -14.52 10.88
CA MET A 234 -6.06 -13.69 12.04
C MET A 234 -6.20 -12.19 11.73
N ILE A 235 -5.76 -11.74 10.54
CA ILE A 235 -5.94 -10.34 10.09
C ILE A 235 -7.43 -9.98 10.03
N ARG A 236 -8.29 -10.89 9.56
CA ARG A 236 -9.74 -10.63 9.43
C ARG A 236 -10.49 -10.72 10.76
N GLU A 237 -10.16 -11.71 11.59
CA GLU A 237 -10.94 -12.02 12.80
C GLU A 237 -10.33 -11.38 14.06
N ASP A 238 -9.02 -11.53 14.32
CA ASP A 238 -8.39 -11.07 15.56
C ASP A 238 -7.96 -9.59 15.50
N ILE A 239 -7.38 -9.15 14.38
CA ILE A 239 -7.13 -7.73 14.11
C ILE A 239 -8.43 -7.03 13.74
N GLY A 240 -9.35 -7.73 13.09
CA GLY A 240 -10.65 -7.21 12.68
C GLY A 240 -10.58 -6.26 11.48
N PHE A 241 -9.55 -6.40 10.60
CA PHE A 241 -9.38 -5.50 9.47
C PHE A 241 -10.51 -5.66 8.45
N GLY A 242 -11.39 -4.65 8.37
CA GLY A 242 -12.59 -4.66 7.53
C GLY A 242 -12.39 -4.13 6.11
N GLY A 243 -11.24 -3.48 5.83
CA GLY A 243 -10.91 -2.90 4.52
C GLY A 243 -10.49 -3.94 3.48
N LEU A 244 -10.27 -3.47 2.24
CA LEU A 244 -9.68 -4.29 1.18
C LEU A 244 -8.22 -4.58 1.51
N VAL A 245 -7.80 -5.85 1.44
CA VAL A 245 -6.41 -6.28 1.64
C VAL A 245 -5.77 -6.60 0.29
N MET A 246 -4.77 -5.81 -0.06
CA MET A 246 -3.87 -6.09 -1.18
C MET A 246 -2.60 -6.78 -0.70
N THR A 247 -1.95 -7.53 -1.58
CA THR A 247 -0.57 -8.00 -1.32
C THR A 247 0.41 -6.82 -1.39
N ASP A 248 1.59 -6.93 -0.79
CA ASP A 248 2.77 -6.21 -1.29
C ASP A 248 3.14 -6.75 -2.68
N ASP A 249 4.10 -6.14 -3.37
CA ASP A 249 4.49 -6.55 -4.73
C ASP A 249 4.93 -8.01 -4.79
N ILE A 250 4.14 -8.84 -5.48
CA ILE A 250 4.42 -10.28 -5.60
C ILE A 250 5.63 -10.62 -6.47
N SER A 251 6.24 -9.64 -7.15
CA SER A 251 7.51 -9.82 -7.87
C SER A 251 8.73 -9.82 -6.93
N MET A 252 8.56 -9.47 -5.66
CA MET A 252 9.64 -9.41 -4.67
C MET A 252 10.21 -10.80 -4.38
N LYS A 253 11.54 -10.87 -4.21
CA LYS A 253 12.28 -12.14 -3.99
C LYS A 253 11.94 -12.86 -2.67
N ALA A 254 11.16 -12.25 -1.80
CA ALA A 254 10.62 -12.89 -0.60
C ALA A 254 9.65 -14.03 -0.93
N LEU A 255 9.03 -14.03 -2.11
CA LEU A 255 8.12 -15.07 -2.55
C LEU A 255 8.78 -15.94 -3.64
N SER A 256 8.38 -17.19 -3.71
CA SER A 256 8.91 -18.16 -4.68
C SER A 256 7.81 -18.69 -5.59
N GLY A 257 8.08 -18.78 -6.87
CA GLY A 257 7.14 -19.21 -7.91
C GLY A 257 6.99 -18.16 -9.01
N THR A 258 6.19 -18.45 -10.01
CA THR A 258 5.80 -17.50 -11.05
C THR A 258 4.79 -16.49 -10.49
N PRO A 259 4.69 -15.27 -11.06
CA PRO A 259 3.67 -14.31 -10.63
C PRO A 259 2.25 -14.87 -10.67
N ALA A 260 1.92 -15.74 -11.63
CA ALA A 260 0.63 -16.40 -11.75
C ALA A 260 0.35 -17.37 -10.58
N GLU A 261 1.34 -18.19 -10.21
CA GLU A 261 1.23 -19.12 -9.07
C GLU A 261 1.09 -18.37 -7.75
N ILE A 262 1.90 -17.31 -7.54
CA ILE A 262 1.86 -16.50 -6.33
C ILE A 262 0.53 -15.73 -6.23
N ALA A 263 0.03 -15.20 -7.35
CA ALA A 263 -1.27 -14.51 -7.39
C ALA A 263 -2.41 -15.43 -6.91
N ARG A 264 -2.48 -16.64 -7.44
CA ARG A 264 -3.48 -17.64 -7.01
C ARG A 264 -3.33 -17.98 -5.53
N GLN A 265 -2.11 -18.28 -5.07
CA GLN A 265 -1.86 -18.63 -3.66
C GLN A 265 -2.25 -17.49 -2.70
N ALA A 266 -1.98 -16.24 -3.06
CA ALA A 266 -2.33 -15.09 -2.24
C ALA A 266 -3.86 -14.90 -2.12
N LEU A 267 -4.59 -15.06 -3.23
CA LEU A 267 -6.06 -14.98 -3.22
C LEU A 267 -6.67 -16.16 -2.48
N ASP A 268 -6.16 -17.38 -2.67
CA ASP A 268 -6.58 -18.58 -1.93
C ASP A 268 -6.28 -18.46 -0.42
N ALA A 269 -5.23 -17.71 -0.05
CA ALA A 269 -4.93 -17.40 1.34
C ALA A 269 -5.91 -16.40 1.97
N GLY A 270 -6.61 -15.59 1.16
CA GLY A 270 -7.62 -14.62 1.63
C GLY A 270 -7.28 -13.15 1.37
N CYS A 271 -6.23 -12.83 0.60
CA CYS A 271 -6.06 -11.50 0.02
C CYS A 271 -7.23 -11.20 -0.93
N ASP A 272 -7.61 -9.93 -1.04
CA ASP A 272 -8.70 -9.50 -1.92
C ASP A 272 -8.20 -9.16 -3.33
N VAL A 273 -6.98 -8.66 -3.42
CA VAL A 273 -6.37 -8.20 -4.67
C VAL A 273 -4.85 -8.37 -4.62
N VAL A 274 -4.27 -8.66 -5.76
CA VAL A 274 -2.83 -8.90 -5.92
C VAL A 274 -2.17 -7.67 -6.55
N LEU A 275 -1.09 -7.19 -5.94
CA LEU A 275 -0.24 -6.15 -6.50
C LEU A 275 0.93 -6.80 -7.25
N LEU A 276 1.04 -6.56 -8.55
CA LEU A 276 2.17 -7.00 -9.39
C LEU A 276 2.82 -5.81 -10.07
N CYS A 277 4.12 -5.64 -9.81
CA CYS A 277 4.93 -4.56 -10.33
C CYS A 277 6.15 -5.08 -11.10
N ASN A 278 6.71 -4.22 -11.96
CA ASN A 278 7.98 -4.48 -12.66
C ASN A 278 8.02 -5.78 -13.48
N ALA A 279 6.86 -6.30 -13.87
CA ALA A 279 6.71 -7.52 -14.65
C ALA A 279 6.61 -7.20 -16.16
N SER A 280 6.95 -8.16 -16.99
CA SER A 280 6.68 -8.09 -18.43
C SER A 280 5.17 -8.13 -18.72
N LEU A 281 4.77 -7.70 -19.91
CA LEU A 281 3.37 -7.77 -20.33
C LEU A 281 2.82 -9.20 -20.26
N ALA A 282 3.63 -10.19 -20.62
CA ALA A 282 3.26 -11.61 -20.56
C ALA A 282 3.02 -12.09 -19.12
N GLU A 283 3.88 -11.69 -18.18
CA GLU A 283 3.73 -12.01 -16.76
C GLU A 283 2.51 -11.31 -16.15
N ARG A 284 2.28 -10.01 -16.49
CA ARG A 284 1.06 -9.29 -16.05
C ARG A 284 -0.19 -10.00 -16.54
N LYS A 285 -0.22 -10.43 -17.81
CA LYS A 285 -1.33 -11.19 -18.38
C LYS A 285 -1.54 -12.49 -17.64
N ALA A 286 -0.49 -13.31 -17.48
CA ALA A 286 -0.59 -14.60 -16.80
C ALA A 286 -1.05 -14.46 -15.33
N ALA A 287 -0.54 -13.45 -14.61
CA ALA A 287 -0.96 -13.20 -13.24
C ALA A 287 -2.42 -12.72 -13.15
N ALA A 288 -2.85 -11.84 -14.06
CA ALA A 288 -4.23 -11.34 -14.09
C ALA A 288 -5.23 -12.46 -14.47
N GLU A 289 -4.88 -13.32 -15.42
CA GLU A 289 -5.68 -14.50 -15.77
C GLU A 289 -5.77 -15.50 -14.60
N ALA A 290 -4.66 -15.71 -13.88
CA ALA A 290 -4.63 -16.57 -12.70
C ALA A 290 -5.42 -15.99 -11.52
N ALA A 291 -5.38 -14.68 -11.32
CA ALA A 291 -6.15 -13.98 -10.30
C ALA A 291 -7.65 -13.98 -10.61
N GLY A 292 -8.02 -13.79 -11.87
CA GLY A 292 -9.42 -13.72 -12.30
C GLY A 292 -10.18 -12.53 -11.70
N GLY A 293 -11.49 -12.67 -11.57
CA GLY A 293 -12.35 -11.65 -10.96
C GLY A 293 -12.35 -11.73 -9.42
N MET A 294 -12.65 -10.60 -8.78
CA MET A 294 -12.83 -10.55 -7.32
C MET A 294 -13.97 -11.46 -6.86
N THR A 295 -13.83 -12.08 -5.69
CA THR A 295 -14.94 -12.72 -4.99
C THR A 295 -15.98 -11.68 -4.60
N ALA A 296 -17.24 -12.10 -4.34
CA ALA A 296 -18.29 -11.18 -3.90
C ALA A 296 -17.89 -10.39 -2.64
N ALA A 297 -17.19 -11.01 -1.71
CA ALA A 297 -16.70 -10.35 -0.50
C ALA A 297 -15.59 -9.33 -0.78
N ALA A 298 -14.64 -9.65 -1.67
CA ALA A 298 -13.60 -8.74 -2.11
C ALA A 298 -14.19 -7.56 -2.89
N GLN A 299 -15.12 -7.82 -3.80
CA GLN A 299 -15.85 -6.80 -4.55
C GLN A 299 -16.55 -5.80 -3.63
N ALA A 300 -17.29 -6.29 -2.63
CA ALA A 300 -17.97 -5.43 -1.67
C ALA A 300 -16.98 -4.57 -0.85
N ARG A 301 -15.79 -5.10 -0.51
CA ARG A 301 -14.73 -4.31 0.14
C ARG A 301 -14.13 -3.27 -0.80
N ALA A 302 -13.89 -3.64 -2.05
CA ALA A 302 -13.38 -2.74 -3.09
C ALA A 302 -14.35 -1.56 -3.32
N GLU A 303 -15.64 -1.83 -3.46
CA GLU A 303 -16.69 -0.80 -3.64
C GLU A 303 -16.77 0.14 -2.44
N ARG A 304 -16.71 -0.39 -1.20
CA ARG A 304 -16.65 0.44 0.01
C ARG A 304 -15.40 1.30 0.08
N ALA A 305 -14.25 0.76 -0.32
CA ALA A 305 -13.01 1.53 -0.37
C ALA A 305 -13.10 2.67 -1.38
N LEU A 306 -13.61 2.42 -2.59
CA LEU A 306 -13.81 3.46 -3.60
C LEU A 306 -14.85 4.51 -3.13
N ALA A 307 -15.92 4.08 -2.46
CA ALA A 307 -16.95 4.98 -1.89
C ALA A 307 -16.42 5.86 -0.74
N ALA A 308 -15.28 5.51 -0.15
CA ALA A 308 -14.61 6.35 0.86
C ALA A 308 -13.87 7.56 0.26
N ARG A 309 -13.73 7.65 -1.07
CA ARG A 309 -13.21 8.83 -1.74
C ARG A 309 -14.09 10.04 -1.46
N ARG A 310 -13.48 11.16 -1.16
CA ARG A 310 -14.16 12.43 -0.88
C ARG A 310 -13.48 13.54 -1.66
N PRO A 311 -14.21 14.60 -2.04
CA PRO A 311 -13.56 15.81 -2.53
C PRO A 311 -12.57 16.34 -1.46
N PRO A 312 -11.40 16.84 -1.88
CA PRO A 312 -10.43 17.40 -0.94
C PRO A 312 -11.06 18.52 -0.10
N ALA A 313 -10.95 18.41 1.22
CA ALA A 313 -11.31 19.47 2.12
C ALA A 313 -10.33 20.65 1.99
N GLU A 314 -10.77 21.87 2.28
CA GLU A 314 -9.89 23.03 2.33
C GLU A 314 -8.75 22.81 3.33
N LEU A 315 -7.54 23.20 2.94
CA LEU A 315 -6.36 23.10 3.80
C LEU A 315 -6.19 24.39 4.60
N ASP A 316 -6.68 24.38 5.84
CA ASP A 316 -6.39 25.42 6.81
C ASP A 316 -5.04 25.13 7.51
N ILE A 317 -4.01 25.89 7.12
CA ILE A 317 -2.66 25.76 7.70
C ILE A 317 -2.58 26.41 9.09
N ASP A 318 -3.45 27.35 9.42
CA ASP A 318 -3.43 28.13 10.66
C ASP A 318 -4.28 27.50 11.78
N ARG A 319 -5.12 26.52 11.45
CA ARG A 319 -5.92 25.77 12.42
C ARG A 319 -5.01 25.01 13.39
N LYS A 320 -5.05 25.42 14.67
CA LYS A 320 -4.25 24.82 15.76
C LYS A 320 -4.71 23.42 16.12
#